data_ff71a43f1aad980f6707fa0e1250ec93
#
_entry.id   ff71a43f1aad980f6707fa0e1250ec93
#
_cell.length_a   1.000
_cell.length_b   1.000
_cell.length_c   1.000
_cell.angle_alpha   90.00
_cell.angle_beta   90.00
_cell.angle_gamma   90.00
#
_symmetry.space_group_name_H-M   'P 1'
#
loop_
_entity.id
_entity.type
_entity.pdbx_description
1 polymer ?
#
loop_
_entity_poly.entity_id
_entity_poly.type
_entity_poly.pdbx_seq_one_letter_code
_entity_poly.pdbx_strand_id
1 'polypeptide(L)'
;KELKEACGLPAAASFKHVSPAGAALGLPLTDVERKMYHIAPDMELSPLACAYARARGADRMSSFGDWIALSDVCDVPTAKLIQHEVSDGIIAPGYEPEALTILAGKKKGNYNVVAIDPAYKPNPVEHKQVYGITFEQGRNELAINADTMLTNWVTENKTVTEEQKRDLIIALITLKYTQSNSVCYTAGGQTIGVGAGQQSRIHCTRLAGQKADNWQLRHMPKVLDLPFRDDVAKPNRDNAID
;
A
#
# COMPACT_ATOMS: atom_id res chain seq x y z
N LYS A 1 4.39 7.84 -6.09
CA LYS A 1 4.46 8.82 -7.18
C LYS A 1 3.75 8.30 -8.42
N GLU A 2 4.18 7.21 -9.07
CA GLU A 2 3.59 6.67 -10.30
C GLU A 2 2.08 6.39 -10.20
N LEU A 3 1.58 5.86 -9.08
CA LEU A 3 0.14 5.66 -8.87
C LEU A 3 -0.64 6.97 -8.97
N LYS A 4 -0.14 8.04 -8.33
CA LYS A 4 -0.75 9.36 -8.41
C LYS A 4 -0.72 9.90 -9.83
N GLU A 5 0.41 9.78 -10.51
CA GLU A 5 0.58 10.25 -11.90
C GLU A 5 -0.35 9.50 -12.86
N ALA A 6 -0.52 8.18 -12.67
CA ALA A 6 -1.35 7.35 -13.54
C ALA A 6 -2.85 7.50 -13.28
N CYS A 7 -3.27 7.79 -12.04
CA CYS A 7 -4.68 7.78 -11.64
C CYS A 7 -5.23 9.13 -11.20
N GLY A 8 -4.38 10.18 -11.08
CA GLY A 8 -4.80 11.54 -10.70
C GLY A 8 -5.28 11.71 -9.26
N LEU A 9 -5.05 10.74 -8.38
CA LEU A 9 -5.50 10.75 -6.99
C LEU A 9 -4.31 10.59 -6.03
N PRO A 10 -4.37 11.14 -4.80
CA PRO A 10 -3.40 10.83 -3.77
C PRO A 10 -3.25 9.33 -3.59
N ALA A 11 -2.03 8.87 -3.37
CA ALA A 11 -1.70 7.46 -3.28
C ALA A 11 -0.74 7.17 -2.13
N ALA A 12 -0.82 5.95 -1.60
CA ALA A 12 0.10 5.46 -0.58
C ALA A 12 0.48 4.01 -0.84
N ALA A 13 1.62 3.62 -0.29
CA ALA A 13 2.05 2.23 -0.26
C ALA A 13 2.64 1.88 1.11
N SER A 14 2.40 0.64 1.52
CA SER A 14 3.02 0.00 2.68
C SER A 14 4.04 -1.00 2.18
N PHE A 15 5.33 -0.74 2.43
CA PHE A 15 6.42 -1.62 2.02
C PHE A 15 6.89 -2.50 3.17
N LYS A 16 7.09 -3.77 2.87
CA LYS A 16 7.76 -4.70 3.79
C LYS A 16 8.97 -5.30 3.10
N HIS A 17 10.14 -5.12 3.71
CA HIS A 17 11.42 -5.43 3.08
C HIS A 17 11.55 -4.70 1.72
N VAL A 18 11.57 -5.43 0.61
CA VAL A 18 11.79 -4.88 -0.74
C VAL A 18 10.54 -4.88 -1.63
N SER A 19 9.37 -5.25 -1.08
CA SER A 19 8.12 -5.36 -1.85
C SER A 19 6.97 -4.64 -1.16
N PRO A 20 6.01 -4.08 -1.91
CA PRO A 20 4.79 -3.56 -1.33
C PRO A 20 3.95 -4.70 -0.72
N ALA A 21 3.57 -4.55 0.55
CA ALA A 21 2.53 -5.35 1.18
C ALA A 21 1.14 -4.90 0.72
N GLY A 22 1.02 -3.60 0.41
CA GLY A 22 -0.18 -3.01 -0.15
C GLY A 22 0.08 -1.65 -0.77
N ALA A 23 -0.79 -1.26 -1.71
CA ALA A 23 -0.80 0.03 -2.36
C ALA A 23 -2.24 0.45 -2.68
N ALA A 24 -2.54 1.73 -2.59
CA ALA A 24 -3.90 2.23 -2.74
C ALA A 24 -3.97 3.70 -3.14
N LEU A 25 -5.15 4.07 -3.64
CA LEU A 25 -5.55 5.43 -3.95
C LEU A 25 -6.44 6.03 -2.84
N GLY A 26 -6.48 7.35 -2.77
CA GLY A 26 -7.21 8.13 -1.79
C GLY A 26 -8.72 8.20 -2.04
N LEU A 27 -9.38 7.06 -2.19
CA LEU A 27 -10.83 6.97 -2.27
C LEU A 27 -11.44 6.94 -0.86
N PRO A 28 -12.63 7.54 -0.66
CA PRO A 28 -13.30 7.51 0.63
C PRO A 28 -13.48 6.10 1.16
N LEU A 29 -13.34 5.94 2.48
CA LEU A 29 -13.61 4.67 3.15
C LEU A 29 -15.10 4.53 3.45
N THR A 30 -15.63 3.34 3.25
CA THR A 30 -16.94 2.94 3.78
C THR A 30 -16.89 2.74 5.30
N ASP A 31 -18.04 2.71 5.97
CA ASP A 31 -18.10 2.42 7.41
C ASP A 31 -17.55 1.03 7.76
N VAL A 32 -17.74 0.07 6.86
CA VAL A 32 -17.19 -1.29 6.99
C VAL A 32 -15.67 -1.25 6.94
N GLU A 33 -15.08 -0.55 5.97
CA GLU A 33 -13.63 -0.39 5.86
C GLU A 33 -13.04 0.36 7.04
N ARG A 34 -13.73 1.37 7.57
CA ARG A 34 -13.30 2.06 8.80
C ARG A 34 -13.20 1.09 9.98
N LYS A 35 -14.23 0.25 10.19
CA LYS A 35 -14.21 -0.82 11.21
C LYS A 35 -13.04 -1.80 10.98
N MET A 36 -12.92 -2.29 9.76
CA MET A 36 -11.90 -3.27 9.38
C MET A 36 -10.47 -2.76 9.58
N TYR A 37 -10.25 -1.46 9.37
CA TYR A 37 -8.94 -0.82 9.56
C TYR A 37 -8.74 -0.22 10.96
N HIS A 38 -9.66 -0.49 11.89
CA HIS A 38 -9.63 0.00 13.28
C HIS A 38 -9.56 1.53 13.37
N ILE A 39 -10.30 2.23 12.51
CA ILE A 39 -10.40 3.70 12.48
C ILE A 39 -11.65 4.14 13.22
N ALA A 40 -11.50 5.09 14.15
CA ALA A 40 -12.64 5.64 14.90
C ALA A 40 -13.66 6.29 13.95
N PRO A 41 -14.98 6.10 14.20
CA PRO A 41 -16.02 6.63 13.31
C PRO A 41 -15.99 8.16 13.16
N ASP A 42 -15.59 8.87 14.20
CA ASP A 42 -15.50 10.33 14.27
C ASP A 42 -14.19 10.92 13.75
N MET A 43 -13.23 10.06 13.37
CA MET A 43 -11.95 10.51 12.84
C MET A 43 -12.13 11.08 11.42
N GLU A 44 -11.80 12.36 11.24
CA GLU A 44 -11.72 12.96 9.91
C GLU A 44 -10.54 12.39 9.11
N LEU A 45 -10.79 12.04 7.86
CA LEU A 45 -9.79 11.49 6.96
C LEU A 45 -9.65 12.35 5.72
N SER A 46 -8.44 12.76 5.41
CA SER A 46 -8.09 13.30 4.11
C SER A 46 -8.03 12.19 3.04
N PRO A 47 -8.04 12.52 1.74
CA PRO A 47 -7.79 11.53 0.70
C PRO A 47 -6.47 10.80 0.87
N LEU A 48 -5.41 11.46 1.35
CA LEU A 48 -4.11 10.83 1.60
C LEU A 48 -4.19 9.84 2.79
N ALA A 49 -4.92 10.21 3.86
CA ALA A 49 -5.18 9.33 4.98
C ALA A 49 -5.98 8.07 4.55
N CYS A 50 -6.97 8.24 3.66
CA CYS A 50 -7.70 7.10 3.07
C CYS A 50 -6.78 6.20 2.24
N ALA A 51 -5.89 6.77 1.43
CA ALA A 51 -4.90 6.01 0.66
C ALA A 51 -4.00 5.16 1.58
N TYR A 52 -3.49 5.77 2.65
CA TYR A 52 -2.65 5.05 3.62
C TYR A 52 -3.43 3.94 4.34
N ALA A 53 -4.64 4.23 4.83
CA ALA A 53 -5.48 3.25 5.50
C ALA A 53 -5.74 2.02 4.63
N ARG A 54 -6.08 2.23 3.35
CA ARG A 54 -6.29 1.17 2.36
C ARG A 54 -5.01 0.41 2.03
N ALA A 55 -3.89 1.10 1.80
CA ALA A 55 -2.62 0.47 1.48
C ALA A 55 -2.13 -0.45 2.60
N ARG A 56 -2.19 0.02 3.86
CA ARG A 56 -1.87 -0.80 5.03
C ARG A 56 -2.91 -1.89 5.25
N GLY A 57 -4.18 -1.58 5.00
CA GLY A 57 -5.32 -2.47 5.18
C GLY A 57 -5.35 -3.65 4.22
N ALA A 58 -4.61 -3.59 3.12
CA ALA A 58 -4.49 -4.68 2.14
C ALA A 58 -3.95 -5.98 2.77
N ASP A 59 -2.97 -5.84 3.68
CA ASP A 59 -2.38 -6.96 4.42
C ASP A 59 -1.82 -6.40 5.75
N ARG A 60 -2.66 -6.39 6.77
CA ARG A 60 -2.31 -5.80 8.06
C ARG A 60 -1.21 -6.57 8.79
N MET A 61 -1.12 -7.89 8.56
CA MET A 61 -0.08 -8.73 9.14
C MET A 61 1.30 -8.40 8.55
N SER A 62 1.41 -8.36 7.22
CA SER A 62 2.67 -8.02 6.56
C SER A 62 3.06 -6.55 6.77
N SER A 63 2.10 -5.65 6.96
CA SER A 63 2.33 -4.23 7.21
C SER A 63 2.78 -3.90 8.64
N PHE A 64 2.86 -4.88 9.54
CA PHE A 64 3.46 -4.67 10.85
C PHE A 64 4.97 -4.36 10.72
N GLY A 65 5.39 -3.16 11.13
CA GLY A 65 6.76 -2.69 10.93
C GLY A 65 7.09 -2.35 9.48
N ASP A 66 6.14 -1.75 8.76
CA ASP A 66 6.30 -1.31 7.37
C ASP A 66 7.13 -0.03 7.22
N TRP A 67 7.54 0.24 5.98
CA TRP A 67 7.93 1.56 5.50
C TRP A 67 6.80 2.15 4.67
N ILE A 68 6.36 3.35 5.06
CA ILE A 68 5.24 4.05 4.45
C ILE A 68 5.76 4.96 3.35
N ALA A 69 5.17 4.88 2.15
CA ALA A 69 5.43 5.81 1.06
C ALA A 69 4.17 6.58 0.70
N LEU A 70 4.24 7.91 0.71
CA LEU A 70 3.15 8.81 0.37
C LEU A 70 3.45 9.59 -0.90
N SER A 71 2.43 9.82 -1.72
CA SER A 71 2.56 10.59 -2.97
C SER A 71 2.52 12.10 -2.78
N ASP A 72 2.03 12.56 -1.61
CA ASP A 72 1.77 13.96 -1.28
C ASP A 72 2.40 14.35 0.06
N VAL A 73 2.41 15.65 0.34
CA VAL A 73 2.78 16.17 1.64
C VAL A 73 1.93 15.50 2.71
N CYS A 74 2.58 14.89 3.71
CA CYS A 74 1.90 14.24 4.81
C CYS A 74 1.12 15.26 5.64
N ASP A 75 -0.18 15.15 5.64
CA ASP A 75 -1.10 15.99 6.40
C ASP A 75 -1.36 15.45 7.81
N VAL A 76 -1.99 16.27 8.64
CA VAL A 76 -2.29 15.92 10.04
C VAL A 76 -3.18 14.69 10.19
N PRO A 77 -4.27 14.50 9.41
CA PRO A 77 -5.07 13.27 9.48
C PRO A 77 -4.26 12.00 9.20
N THR A 78 -3.39 12.04 8.18
CA THR A 78 -2.51 10.91 7.84
C THR A 78 -1.52 10.62 8.98
N ALA A 79 -0.87 11.65 9.53
CA ALA A 79 0.06 11.49 10.65
C ALA A 79 -0.62 10.90 11.91
N LYS A 80 -1.84 11.30 12.21
CA LYS A 80 -2.65 10.75 13.32
C LYS A 80 -2.95 9.26 13.13
N LEU A 81 -3.25 8.80 11.92
CA LEU A 81 -3.40 7.36 11.63
C LEU A 81 -2.08 6.62 11.87
N ILE A 82 -0.98 7.14 11.31
CA ILE A 82 0.35 6.54 11.41
C ILE A 82 0.83 6.47 12.86
N GLN A 83 0.47 7.45 13.68
CA GLN A 83 0.86 7.51 15.09
C GLN A 83 0.48 6.24 15.85
N HIS A 84 -0.68 5.65 15.55
CA HIS A 84 -1.24 4.50 16.24
C HIS A 84 -0.87 3.14 15.61
N GLU A 85 -0.06 3.16 14.52
CA GLU A 85 0.37 1.96 13.84
C GLU A 85 1.84 1.63 14.13
N VAL A 86 2.20 0.35 14.10
CA VAL A 86 3.60 -0.08 14.19
C VAL A 86 4.21 -0.01 12.80
N SER A 87 5.09 0.97 12.59
CA SER A 87 5.84 1.20 11.34
C SER A 87 7.29 1.57 11.65
N ASP A 88 8.20 1.38 10.70
CA ASP A 88 9.63 1.64 10.89
C ASP A 88 10.08 2.98 10.33
N GLY A 89 9.37 3.49 9.35
CA GLY A 89 9.66 4.79 8.76
C GLY A 89 8.61 5.23 7.74
N ILE A 90 8.77 6.47 7.31
CA ILE A 90 7.92 7.11 6.31
C ILE A 90 8.76 7.93 5.34
N ILE A 91 8.38 7.90 4.07
CA ILE A 91 8.89 8.78 3.02
C ILE A 91 7.73 9.53 2.37
N ALA A 92 7.86 10.85 2.26
CA ALA A 92 6.89 11.74 1.61
C ALA A 92 7.60 12.93 0.95
N PRO A 93 6.95 13.65 0.01
CA PRO A 93 7.51 14.88 -0.57
C PRO A 93 7.74 15.99 0.45
N GLY A 94 7.03 15.93 1.59
CA GLY A 94 7.12 16.89 2.68
C GLY A 94 6.14 16.53 3.80
N TYR A 95 6.07 17.38 4.80
CA TYR A 95 5.25 17.18 5.99
C TYR A 95 4.68 18.50 6.46
N GLU A 96 3.40 18.55 6.79
CA GLU A 96 2.86 19.70 7.52
C GLU A 96 3.55 19.81 8.90
N PRO A 97 3.75 21.01 9.44
CA PRO A 97 4.49 21.21 10.71
C PRO A 97 3.92 20.40 11.88
N GLU A 98 2.60 20.33 12.01
CA GLU A 98 1.94 19.54 13.06
C GLU A 98 2.09 18.03 12.78
N ALA A 99 1.95 17.60 11.54
CA ALA A 99 2.16 16.20 11.12
C ALA A 99 3.58 15.74 11.45
N LEU A 100 4.58 16.58 11.15
CA LEU A 100 5.98 16.30 11.48
C LEU A 100 6.18 16.16 13.00
N THR A 101 5.56 17.02 13.79
CA THR A 101 5.62 16.96 15.26
C THR A 101 5.04 15.63 15.78
N ILE A 102 3.90 15.19 15.26
CA ILE A 102 3.26 13.92 15.62
C ILE A 102 4.19 12.75 15.29
N LEU A 103 4.76 12.72 14.08
CA LEU A 103 5.63 11.64 13.61
C LEU A 103 6.96 11.61 14.36
N ALA A 104 7.56 12.76 14.65
CA ALA A 104 8.80 12.87 15.42
C ALA A 104 8.67 12.31 16.84
N GLY A 105 7.46 12.36 17.43
CA GLY A 105 7.19 11.78 18.75
C GLY A 105 7.12 10.24 18.78
N LYS A 106 7.01 9.57 17.62
CA LYS A 106 6.96 8.10 17.55
C LYS A 106 8.30 7.48 17.97
N LYS A 107 8.24 6.23 18.48
CA LYS A 107 9.43 5.46 18.91
C LYS A 107 10.36 6.27 19.84
N LYS A 108 9.78 7.12 20.70
CA LYS A 108 10.54 8.01 21.63
C LYS A 108 11.55 8.90 20.87
N GLY A 109 11.16 9.41 19.70
CA GLY A 109 12.01 10.28 18.87
C GLY A 109 12.92 9.55 17.88
N ASN A 110 12.83 8.22 17.77
CA ASN A 110 13.68 7.42 16.87
C ASN A 110 12.91 6.91 15.62
N TYR A 111 11.78 7.52 15.28
CA TYR A 111 11.05 7.16 14.06
C TYR A 111 11.72 7.78 12.83
N ASN A 112 11.91 6.99 11.78
CA ASN A 112 12.54 7.47 10.55
C ASN A 112 11.55 8.29 9.71
N VAL A 113 11.81 9.58 9.56
CA VAL A 113 11.01 10.50 8.73
C VAL A 113 11.90 11.03 7.62
N VAL A 114 11.60 10.68 6.38
CA VAL A 114 12.40 10.99 5.19
C VAL A 114 11.61 11.88 4.24
N ALA A 115 12.17 13.03 3.88
CA ALA A 115 11.65 13.86 2.81
C ALA A 115 12.37 13.53 1.50
N ILE A 116 11.60 13.44 0.40
CA ILE A 116 12.14 13.23 -0.94
C ILE A 116 11.74 14.39 -1.85
N ASP A 117 12.68 14.88 -2.64
CA ASP A 117 12.37 15.87 -3.68
C ASP A 117 11.37 15.24 -4.68
N PRO A 118 10.19 15.82 -4.87
CA PRO A 118 9.20 15.31 -5.84
C PRO A 118 9.71 15.36 -7.28
N ALA A 119 10.68 16.23 -7.58
CA ALA A 119 11.32 16.34 -8.89
C ALA A 119 12.44 15.29 -9.11
N TYR A 120 12.86 14.58 -8.05
CA TYR A 120 13.93 13.59 -8.16
C TYR A 120 13.59 12.52 -9.21
N LYS A 121 14.54 12.29 -10.11
CA LYS A 121 14.53 11.22 -11.11
C LYS A 121 15.72 10.28 -10.83
N PRO A 122 15.46 9.00 -10.57
CA PRO A 122 16.54 8.03 -10.39
C PRO A 122 17.35 7.88 -11.69
N ASN A 123 18.62 7.47 -11.55
CA ASN A 123 19.44 7.14 -12.70
C ASN A 123 18.79 6.02 -13.52
N PRO A 124 18.92 6.04 -14.86
CA PRO A 124 18.38 4.98 -15.73
C PRO A 124 19.12 3.66 -15.58
N VAL A 125 20.32 3.67 -15.01
CA VAL A 125 21.14 2.49 -14.73
C VAL A 125 21.27 2.29 -13.23
N GLU A 126 21.00 1.08 -12.78
CA GLU A 126 21.13 0.64 -11.39
C GLU A 126 22.39 -0.19 -11.20
N HIS A 127 23.08 0.04 -10.09
CA HIS A 127 24.22 -0.74 -9.67
C HIS A 127 23.95 -1.43 -8.34
N LYS A 128 24.28 -2.70 -8.25
CA LYS A 128 24.23 -3.47 -7.01
C LYS A 128 25.53 -4.23 -6.80
N GLN A 129 26.22 -3.96 -5.69
CA GLN A 129 27.44 -4.67 -5.34
C GLN A 129 27.15 -5.81 -4.35
N VAL A 130 27.60 -7.01 -4.68
CA VAL A 130 27.47 -8.22 -3.86
C VAL A 130 28.79 -8.98 -3.89
N TYR A 131 29.39 -9.21 -2.73
CA TYR A 131 30.69 -9.89 -2.60
C TYR A 131 31.80 -9.32 -3.50
N GLY A 132 31.85 -8.00 -3.68
CA GLY A 132 32.84 -7.34 -4.54
C GLY A 132 32.54 -7.38 -6.04
N ILE A 133 31.46 -8.04 -6.46
CA ILE A 133 30.98 -8.03 -7.85
C ILE A 133 29.92 -6.96 -7.99
N THR A 134 30.08 -6.09 -8.98
CA THR A 134 29.08 -5.08 -9.31
C THR A 134 28.18 -5.58 -10.44
N PHE A 135 26.88 -5.67 -10.14
CA PHE A 135 25.84 -5.89 -11.15
C PHE A 135 25.37 -4.52 -11.65
N GLU A 136 25.28 -4.39 -12.96
CA GLU A 136 24.72 -3.23 -13.64
C GLU A 136 23.54 -3.65 -14.50
N GLN A 137 22.42 -2.92 -14.39
CA GLN A 137 21.24 -3.16 -15.19
C GLN A 137 20.47 -1.87 -15.48
N GLY A 138 19.72 -1.85 -16.58
CA GLY A 138 18.76 -0.79 -16.85
C GLY A 138 17.60 -0.86 -15.87
N ARG A 139 17.20 0.31 -15.34
CA ARG A 139 16.00 0.43 -14.51
C ARG A 139 14.75 0.22 -15.37
N ASN A 140 13.70 -0.37 -14.78
CA ASN A 140 12.42 -0.46 -15.45
C ASN A 140 11.75 0.93 -15.50
N GLU A 141 11.82 1.57 -16.65
CA GLU A 141 11.26 2.90 -16.91
C GLU A 141 9.90 2.88 -17.63
N LEU A 142 9.28 1.68 -17.75
CA LEU A 142 7.97 1.55 -18.40
C LEU A 142 6.93 2.45 -17.71
N ALA A 143 6.37 3.38 -18.46
CA ALA A 143 5.27 4.22 -18.01
C ALA A 143 3.97 3.41 -18.03
N ILE A 144 3.39 3.20 -16.85
CA ILE A 144 2.16 2.41 -16.67
C ILE A 144 0.99 3.37 -16.44
N ASN A 145 0.12 3.47 -17.43
CA ASN A 145 -1.14 4.19 -17.38
C ASN A 145 -2.16 3.55 -18.34
N ALA A 146 -3.41 4.01 -18.31
CA ALA A 146 -4.46 3.41 -19.12
C ALA A 146 -4.19 3.55 -20.62
N ASP A 147 -3.64 4.68 -21.06
CA ASP A 147 -3.39 4.97 -22.48
C ASP A 147 -2.27 4.12 -23.09
N THR A 148 -1.33 3.66 -22.25
CA THR A 148 -0.20 2.83 -22.70
C THR A 148 -0.47 1.34 -22.52
N MET A 149 -1.19 0.93 -21.48
CA MET A 149 -1.30 -0.48 -21.08
C MET A 149 -2.65 -1.12 -21.43
N LEU A 150 -3.73 -0.33 -21.54
CA LEU A 150 -5.08 -0.85 -21.72
C LEU A 150 -5.64 -0.56 -23.13
N THR A 151 -4.79 -0.65 -24.16
CA THR A 151 -5.12 -0.32 -25.54
C THR A 151 -5.57 -1.52 -26.39
N ASN A 152 -5.20 -2.74 -25.99
CA ASN A 152 -5.47 -3.95 -26.77
C ASN A 152 -6.22 -5.00 -25.92
N TRP A 153 -7.53 -5.00 -25.99
CA TRP A 153 -8.40 -5.97 -25.33
C TRP A 153 -8.59 -7.20 -26.21
N VAL A 154 -7.97 -8.32 -25.83
CA VAL A 154 -8.02 -9.59 -26.58
C VAL A 154 -9.11 -10.54 -26.08
N THR A 155 -9.76 -10.23 -24.98
CA THR A 155 -10.87 -11.00 -24.42
C THR A 155 -12.14 -10.83 -25.25
N GLU A 156 -13.05 -11.81 -25.21
CA GLU A 156 -14.36 -11.74 -25.87
C GLU A 156 -15.18 -10.56 -25.33
N ASN A 157 -15.31 -10.45 -24.00
CA ASN A 157 -15.88 -9.25 -23.35
C ASN A 157 -14.83 -8.15 -23.28
N LYS A 158 -15.09 -7.05 -23.97
CA LYS A 158 -14.23 -5.84 -23.99
C LYS A 158 -14.79 -4.68 -23.20
N THR A 159 -15.91 -4.90 -22.48
CA THR A 159 -16.52 -3.86 -21.64
C THR A 159 -15.82 -3.84 -20.29
N VAL A 160 -15.11 -2.74 -20.01
CA VAL A 160 -14.35 -2.54 -18.79
C VAL A 160 -14.73 -1.17 -18.21
N THR A 161 -15.13 -1.15 -16.93
CA THR A 161 -15.47 0.11 -16.25
C THR A 161 -14.21 0.90 -15.91
N GLU A 162 -14.35 2.19 -15.66
CA GLU A 162 -13.23 3.05 -15.22
C GLU A 162 -12.65 2.59 -13.87
N GLU A 163 -13.49 2.04 -13.00
CA GLU A 163 -13.04 1.42 -11.75
C GLU A 163 -12.13 0.21 -12.00
N GLN A 164 -12.57 -0.70 -12.88
CA GLN A 164 -11.76 -1.86 -13.26
C GLN A 164 -10.45 -1.47 -13.94
N LYS A 165 -10.46 -0.47 -14.82
CA LYS A 165 -9.23 0.06 -15.44
C LYS A 165 -8.26 0.59 -14.38
N ARG A 166 -8.77 1.38 -13.44
CA ARG A 166 -8.00 1.89 -12.31
C ARG A 166 -7.37 0.76 -11.48
N ASP A 167 -8.15 -0.26 -11.17
CA ASP A 167 -7.68 -1.42 -10.39
C ASP A 167 -6.59 -2.19 -11.15
N LEU A 168 -6.71 -2.36 -12.47
CA LEU A 168 -5.67 -2.96 -13.31
C LEU A 168 -4.37 -2.13 -13.30
N ILE A 169 -4.45 -0.81 -13.36
CA ILE A 169 -3.28 0.08 -13.28
C ILE A 169 -2.60 -0.02 -11.92
N ILE A 170 -3.37 -0.06 -10.83
CA ILE A 170 -2.82 -0.29 -9.48
C ILE A 170 -2.08 -1.63 -9.42
N ALA A 171 -2.66 -2.70 -9.99
CA ALA A 171 -2.04 -4.01 -10.05
C ALA A 171 -0.70 -3.98 -10.80
N LEU A 172 -0.67 -3.41 -11.99
CA LEU A 172 0.53 -3.32 -12.83
C LEU A 172 1.65 -2.52 -12.15
N ILE A 173 1.33 -1.35 -11.59
CA ILE A 173 2.33 -0.52 -10.86
C ILE A 173 2.81 -1.24 -9.61
N THR A 174 1.93 -1.88 -8.84
CA THR A 174 2.32 -2.65 -7.66
C THR A 174 3.30 -3.77 -8.05
N LEU A 175 3.00 -4.53 -9.10
CA LEU A 175 3.86 -5.64 -9.54
C LEU A 175 5.19 -5.16 -10.13
N LYS A 176 5.26 -3.97 -10.74
CA LYS A 176 6.51 -3.35 -11.19
C LYS A 176 7.52 -3.22 -10.05
N TYR A 177 7.05 -2.97 -8.83
CA TYR A 177 7.86 -2.80 -7.61
C TYR A 177 7.87 -4.03 -6.71
N THR A 178 7.33 -5.16 -7.15
CA THR A 178 7.28 -6.40 -6.37
C THR A 178 8.32 -7.39 -6.85
N GLN A 179 9.05 -7.99 -5.92
CA GLN A 179 10.03 -9.01 -6.24
C GLN A 179 9.39 -10.21 -6.92
N SER A 180 9.93 -10.61 -8.06
CA SER A 180 9.48 -11.74 -8.88
C SER A 180 9.80 -13.10 -8.19
N ASN A 181 9.07 -14.15 -8.44
CA ASN A 181 7.78 -14.17 -9.10
C ASN A 181 6.72 -13.51 -8.24
N SER A 182 5.77 -12.83 -8.84
CA SER A 182 4.77 -12.09 -8.11
C SER A 182 3.41 -12.11 -8.80
N VAL A 183 2.35 -12.03 -7.99
CA VAL A 183 0.95 -11.91 -8.40
C VAL A 183 0.26 -10.97 -7.41
N CYS A 184 -0.67 -10.14 -7.85
CA CYS A 184 -1.55 -9.40 -6.94
C CYS A 184 -3.00 -9.41 -7.41
N TYR A 185 -3.90 -9.22 -6.46
CA TYR A 185 -5.31 -8.95 -6.65
C TYR A 185 -5.62 -7.52 -6.22
N THR A 186 -6.51 -6.87 -6.95
CA THR A 186 -6.93 -5.48 -6.71
C THR A 186 -8.44 -5.36 -6.76
N ALA A 187 -8.99 -4.50 -5.92
CA ALA A 187 -10.41 -4.15 -5.92
C ALA A 187 -10.61 -2.79 -5.24
N GLY A 188 -11.54 -1.99 -5.77
CA GLY A 188 -11.99 -0.77 -5.13
C GLY A 188 -10.89 0.29 -4.92
N GLY A 189 -9.90 0.36 -5.82
CA GLY A 189 -8.83 1.35 -5.76
C GLY A 189 -7.65 0.96 -4.86
N GLN A 190 -7.50 -0.32 -4.53
CA GLN A 190 -6.40 -0.83 -3.70
C GLN A 190 -5.99 -2.25 -4.08
N THR A 191 -4.79 -2.66 -3.69
CA THR A 191 -4.44 -4.08 -3.63
C THR A 191 -5.17 -4.75 -2.46
N ILE A 192 -5.56 -5.99 -2.64
CA ILE A 192 -6.21 -6.81 -1.61
C ILE A 192 -5.45 -8.09 -1.28
N GLY A 193 -4.43 -8.42 -2.08
CA GLY A 193 -3.52 -9.53 -1.81
C GLY A 193 -2.32 -9.48 -2.74
N VAL A 194 -1.12 -9.49 -2.17
CA VAL A 194 0.16 -9.50 -2.92
C VAL A 194 0.96 -10.74 -2.53
N GLY A 195 1.25 -11.58 -3.50
CA GLY A 195 2.20 -12.69 -3.38
C GLY A 195 3.52 -12.31 -4.06
N ALA A 196 4.61 -12.28 -3.30
CA ALA A 196 5.91 -11.79 -3.74
C ALA A 196 7.03 -12.81 -3.52
N GLY A 197 8.03 -12.80 -4.41
CA GLY A 197 9.30 -13.47 -4.19
C GLY A 197 9.23 -14.99 -4.11
N GLN A 198 8.20 -15.62 -4.68
CA GLN A 198 8.09 -17.08 -4.69
C GLN A 198 8.80 -17.71 -5.87
N GLN A 199 9.37 -18.90 -5.68
CA GLN A 199 10.06 -19.65 -6.74
C GLN A 199 9.11 -20.17 -7.82
N SER A 200 7.84 -20.40 -7.50
CA SER A 200 6.82 -20.86 -8.43
C SER A 200 5.68 -19.85 -8.53
N ARG A 201 5.23 -19.58 -9.76
CA ARG A 201 4.10 -18.69 -10.02
C ARG A 201 2.80 -19.19 -9.39
N ILE A 202 2.58 -20.50 -9.36
CA ILE A 202 1.42 -21.07 -8.69
C ILE A 202 1.42 -20.79 -7.18
N HIS A 203 2.59 -20.76 -6.54
CA HIS A 203 2.69 -20.40 -5.13
C HIS A 203 2.42 -18.89 -4.91
N CYS A 204 2.87 -18.02 -5.83
CA CYS A 204 2.50 -16.60 -5.78
C CYS A 204 0.99 -16.41 -5.87
N THR A 205 0.34 -17.10 -6.81
CA THR A 205 -1.12 -17.04 -7.00
C THR A 205 -1.86 -17.51 -5.76
N ARG A 206 -1.45 -18.63 -5.17
CA ARG A 206 -2.06 -19.15 -3.93
C ARG A 206 -1.89 -18.19 -2.76
N LEU A 207 -0.68 -17.65 -2.58
CA LEU A 207 -0.40 -16.70 -1.49
C LEU A 207 -1.19 -15.40 -1.65
N ALA A 208 -1.20 -14.84 -2.86
CA ALA A 208 -1.97 -13.63 -3.14
C ALA A 208 -3.48 -13.88 -2.98
N GLY A 209 -3.99 -15.05 -3.44
CA GLY A 209 -5.39 -15.45 -3.28
C GLY A 209 -5.79 -15.59 -1.83
N GLN A 210 -4.99 -16.29 -1.01
CA GLN A 210 -5.25 -16.44 0.43
C GLN A 210 -5.34 -15.07 1.12
N LYS A 211 -4.46 -14.13 0.80
CA LYS A 211 -4.52 -12.77 1.35
C LYS A 211 -5.78 -12.02 0.90
N ALA A 212 -6.16 -12.16 -0.37
CA ALA A 212 -7.40 -11.57 -0.90
C ALA A 212 -8.64 -12.17 -0.23
N ASP A 213 -8.65 -13.48 0.02
CA ASP A 213 -9.72 -14.15 0.75
C ASP A 213 -9.82 -13.63 2.20
N ASN A 214 -8.69 -13.50 2.91
CA ASN A 214 -8.65 -12.93 4.25
C ASN A 214 -9.16 -11.48 4.25
N TRP A 215 -8.72 -10.67 3.29
CA TRP A 215 -9.22 -9.29 3.14
C TRP A 215 -10.73 -9.26 2.95
N GLN A 216 -11.28 -10.13 2.10
CA GLN A 216 -12.72 -10.23 1.87
C GLN A 216 -13.48 -10.73 3.11
N LEU A 217 -12.93 -11.73 3.81
CA LEU A 217 -13.54 -12.29 5.01
C LEU A 217 -13.58 -11.27 6.17
N ARG A 218 -12.62 -10.35 6.23
CA ARG A 218 -12.61 -9.26 7.23
C ARG A 218 -13.80 -8.29 7.11
N HIS A 219 -14.50 -8.26 5.97
CA HIS A 219 -15.73 -7.49 5.78
C HIS A 219 -16.98 -8.17 6.40
N MET A 220 -16.88 -9.44 6.76
CA MET A 220 -18.03 -10.18 7.27
C MET A 220 -18.45 -9.68 8.66
N PRO A 221 -19.76 -9.49 8.92
CA PRO A 221 -20.26 -9.04 10.22
C PRO A 221 -19.72 -9.86 11.40
N LYS A 222 -19.62 -11.20 11.24
CA LYS A 222 -19.06 -12.09 12.27
C LYS A 222 -17.62 -11.74 12.66
N VAL A 223 -16.80 -11.24 11.73
CA VAL A 223 -15.41 -10.84 11.99
C VAL A 223 -15.37 -9.43 12.54
N LEU A 224 -16.16 -8.51 11.98
CA LEU A 224 -16.23 -7.12 12.43
C LEU A 224 -16.74 -6.97 13.86
N ASP A 225 -17.59 -7.89 14.31
CA ASP A 225 -18.24 -7.86 15.62
C ASP A 225 -17.58 -8.84 16.63
N LEU A 226 -16.34 -9.32 16.35
CA LEU A 226 -15.59 -10.13 17.31
C LEU A 226 -15.42 -9.37 18.64
N PRO A 227 -15.74 -10.00 19.78
CA PRO A 227 -15.78 -9.34 21.09
C PRO A 227 -14.37 -9.20 21.68
N PHE A 228 -13.54 -8.34 21.11
CA PHE A 228 -12.26 -7.99 21.69
C PHE A 228 -12.43 -7.12 22.93
N ARG A 229 -11.63 -7.40 23.95
CA ARG A 229 -11.51 -6.49 25.10
C ARG A 229 -10.86 -5.18 24.66
N ASP A 230 -11.18 -4.08 25.32
CA ASP A 230 -10.68 -2.75 24.96
C ASP A 230 -9.17 -2.60 25.10
N ASP A 231 -8.56 -3.36 26.02
CA ASP A 231 -7.11 -3.36 26.27
C ASP A 231 -6.29 -4.18 25.25
N VAL A 232 -6.96 -4.89 24.32
CA VAL A 232 -6.26 -5.66 23.27
C VAL A 232 -5.76 -4.72 22.19
N ALA A 233 -4.44 -4.64 22.02
CA ALA A 233 -3.79 -3.82 21.01
C ALA A 233 -4.17 -4.25 19.58
N LYS A 234 -4.24 -3.30 18.65
CA LYS A 234 -4.58 -3.56 17.23
C LYS A 234 -3.81 -4.74 16.60
N PRO A 235 -2.48 -4.86 16.75
CA PRO A 235 -1.75 -6.00 16.16
C PRO A 235 -2.21 -7.37 16.69
N ASN A 236 -2.61 -7.43 17.96
CA ASN A 236 -3.10 -8.67 18.55
C ASN A 236 -4.51 -9.02 18.06
N ARG A 237 -5.34 -7.99 17.78
CA ARG A 237 -6.64 -8.19 17.13
C ARG A 237 -6.45 -8.70 15.71
N ASP A 238 -5.53 -8.09 14.95
CA ASP A 238 -5.19 -8.52 13.58
C ASP A 238 -4.71 -9.98 13.57
N ASN A 239 -3.82 -10.37 14.49
CA ASN A 239 -3.33 -11.75 14.62
C ASN A 239 -4.44 -12.77 14.95
N ALA A 240 -5.48 -12.35 15.66
CA ALA A 240 -6.58 -13.24 16.03
C ALA A 240 -7.64 -13.37 14.91
N ILE A 241 -7.68 -12.39 13.99
CA ILE A 241 -8.60 -12.37 12.84
C ILE A 241 -8.04 -13.20 11.69
N ASP A 242 -6.73 -13.12 11.41
CA ASP A 242 -6.04 -13.86 10.36
C ASP A 242 -5.71 -15.31 10.78
#